data_1e114884d82c8f3448d7ddf58ab62fd5
#
_entry.id   1e114884d82c8f3448d7ddf58ab62fd5
#
_cell.length_a   1.000
_cell.length_b   1.000
_cell.length_c   1.000
_cell.angle_alpha   90.00
_cell.angle_beta   90.00
_cell.angle_gamma   90.00
#
_symmetry.space_group_name_H-M   'P 1'
#
loop_
_entity.id
_entity.type
_entity.pdbx_description
1 polymer ?
#
loop_
_entity_poly.entity_id
_entity_poly.type
_entity_poly.pdbx_seq_one_letter_code
_entity_poly.pdbx_strand_id
1 'polypeptide(L)'
;MEPLGGKHHVSVHEYRTAIDWAQEIKYLSDVMFPDAEKIILVMDNLNTHKAASLYKAFPPAEAGRIIKRLEIYYTPKHGSWLDMAEIELNVMTRQCLSRRIDTIARLKNELSAWETEHNRDEAKIQWHFQTGDAREKLISLYPIISFVTS
;
A
#
# COMPACT_ATOMS: atom_id res chain seq x y z
N MET A 1 2.81 -2.96 -3.01
CA MET A 1 3.36 -4.32 -3.10
C MET A 1 2.25 -5.37 -3.06
N GLU A 2 2.47 -6.52 -3.65
CA GLU A 2 1.63 -7.72 -3.56
C GLU A 2 2.32 -8.75 -2.64
N PRO A 3 1.89 -8.90 -1.38
CA PRO A 3 2.62 -9.71 -0.39
C PRO A 3 2.72 -11.19 -0.74
N LEU A 4 1.68 -11.75 -1.34
CA LEU A 4 1.62 -13.18 -1.69
C LEU A 4 2.33 -13.49 -3.01
N GLY A 5 2.35 -12.54 -3.94
CA GLY A 5 3.04 -12.66 -5.23
C GLY A 5 4.50 -12.20 -5.19
N GLY A 6 4.91 -11.49 -4.14
CA GLY A 6 6.26 -10.91 -4.04
C GLY A 6 6.51 -9.79 -5.05
N LYS A 7 5.47 -9.17 -5.61
CA LYS A 7 5.61 -8.10 -6.60
C LYS A 7 5.57 -6.73 -5.93
N HIS A 8 6.51 -5.90 -6.32
CA HIS A 8 6.64 -4.51 -5.87
C HIS A 8 6.45 -3.58 -7.05
N HIS A 9 5.88 -2.42 -6.78
CA HIS A 9 5.87 -1.29 -7.70
C HIS A 9 6.15 -0.02 -6.91
N VAL A 10 7.05 0.79 -7.43
CA VAL A 10 7.48 2.05 -6.82
C VAL A 10 7.47 3.14 -7.87
N SER A 11 6.68 4.18 -7.65
CA SER A 11 6.62 5.37 -8.51
C SER A 11 7.17 6.60 -7.81
N VAL A 12 7.71 7.52 -8.59
CA VAL A 12 8.27 8.79 -8.10
C VAL A 12 7.47 9.95 -8.66
N HIS A 13 6.81 10.68 -7.78
CA HIS A 13 6.05 11.90 -8.09
C HIS A 13 6.70 13.13 -7.46
N GLU A 14 6.53 14.28 -8.08
CA GLU A 14 6.98 15.57 -7.51
C GLU A 14 6.09 16.01 -6.34
N TYR A 15 4.83 15.63 -6.39
CA TYR A 15 3.81 15.98 -5.39
C TYR A 15 3.09 14.74 -4.89
N ARG A 16 2.40 14.91 -3.78
CA ARG A 16 1.60 13.87 -3.12
C ARG A 16 0.14 14.27 -3.09
N THR A 17 -0.45 14.41 -4.29
CA THR A 17 -1.84 14.87 -4.44
C THR A 17 -2.82 13.69 -4.51
N ALA A 18 -4.11 14.01 -4.37
CA ALA A 18 -5.19 13.04 -4.59
C ALA A 18 -5.22 12.53 -6.05
N ILE A 19 -4.76 13.35 -7.01
CA ILE A 19 -4.69 12.99 -8.43
C ILE A 19 -3.56 11.98 -8.65
N ASP A 20 -2.39 12.20 -8.06
CA ASP A 20 -1.25 11.27 -8.16
C ASP A 20 -1.66 9.90 -7.61
N TRP A 21 -2.29 9.87 -6.43
CA TRP A 21 -2.82 8.63 -5.87
C TRP A 21 -3.84 7.95 -6.80
N ALA A 22 -4.75 8.71 -7.38
CA ALA A 22 -5.76 8.15 -8.29
C ALA A 22 -5.14 7.55 -9.55
N GLN A 23 -4.07 8.15 -10.09
CA GLN A 23 -3.32 7.60 -11.22
C GLN A 23 -2.62 6.29 -10.87
N GLU A 24 -2.03 6.19 -9.68
CA GLU A 24 -1.44 4.95 -9.20
C GLU A 24 -2.48 3.83 -9.03
N ILE A 25 -3.66 4.15 -8.51
CA ILE A 25 -4.75 3.18 -8.41
C ILE A 25 -5.25 2.72 -9.80
N LYS A 26 -5.30 3.63 -10.77
CA LYS A 26 -5.61 3.26 -12.16
C LYS A 26 -4.53 2.34 -12.74
N TYR A 27 -3.26 2.67 -12.54
CA TYR A 27 -2.15 1.82 -12.98
C TYR A 27 -2.21 0.43 -12.35
N LEU A 28 -2.44 0.36 -11.04
CA LEU A 28 -2.64 -0.89 -10.32
C LEU A 28 -3.78 -1.72 -10.93
N SER A 29 -4.93 -1.09 -11.20
CA SER A 29 -6.11 -1.74 -11.73
C SER A 29 -5.96 -2.20 -13.18
N ASP A 30 -5.38 -1.36 -14.04
CA ASP A 30 -5.46 -1.54 -15.50
C ASP A 30 -4.18 -2.16 -16.09
N VAL A 31 -3.04 -2.01 -15.39
CA VAL A 31 -1.73 -2.46 -15.89
C VAL A 31 -1.18 -3.61 -15.06
N MET A 32 -1.16 -3.47 -13.71
CA MET A 32 -0.59 -4.53 -12.87
C MET A 32 -1.53 -5.73 -12.74
N PHE A 33 -2.83 -5.48 -12.58
CA PHE A 33 -3.83 -6.53 -12.37
C PHE A 33 -5.03 -6.39 -13.31
N PRO A 34 -4.82 -6.40 -14.64
CA PRO A 34 -5.89 -6.16 -15.63
C PRO A 34 -7.02 -7.19 -15.53
N ASP A 35 -6.69 -8.43 -15.25
CA ASP A 35 -7.63 -9.55 -15.23
C ASP A 35 -8.26 -9.81 -13.85
N ALA A 36 -7.87 -9.09 -12.81
CA ALA A 36 -8.42 -9.28 -11.49
C ALA A 36 -9.85 -8.71 -11.41
N GLU A 37 -10.82 -9.54 -11.02
CA GLU A 37 -12.19 -9.09 -10.78
C GLU A 37 -12.26 -8.18 -9.55
N LYS A 38 -11.48 -8.50 -8.51
CA LYS A 38 -11.37 -7.73 -7.26
C LYS A 38 -9.91 -7.55 -6.85
N ILE A 39 -9.62 -6.39 -6.32
CA ILE A 39 -8.31 -6.02 -5.77
C ILE A 39 -8.53 -5.60 -4.32
N ILE A 40 -8.01 -6.40 -3.39
CA ILE A 40 -7.99 -6.06 -1.98
C ILE A 40 -6.83 -5.10 -1.76
N LEU A 41 -7.14 -3.86 -1.37
CA LEU A 41 -6.16 -2.80 -1.17
C LEU A 41 -6.10 -2.44 0.32
N VAL A 42 -4.98 -2.76 0.95
CA VAL A 42 -4.68 -2.34 2.33
C VAL A 42 -3.77 -1.13 2.28
N MET A 43 -4.14 -0.06 2.95
CA MET A 43 -3.38 1.20 2.93
C MET A 43 -3.58 2.02 4.20
N ASP A 44 -2.76 3.04 4.38
CA ASP A 44 -2.93 4.02 5.44
C ASP A 44 -4.15 4.93 5.20
N ASN A 45 -4.66 5.52 6.28
CA ASN A 45 -5.85 6.38 6.22
C ASN A 45 -5.49 7.86 5.98
N LEU A 46 -4.67 8.14 4.96
CA LEU A 46 -4.37 9.52 4.55
C LEU A 46 -5.57 10.17 3.86
N ASN A 47 -5.69 11.50 4.04
CA ASN A 47 -6.80 12.26 3.45
C ASN A 47 -6.85 12.23 1.92
N THR A 48 -5.70 12.02 1.27
CA THR A 48 -5.58 11.89 -0.19
C THR A 48 -5.92 10.49 -0.69
N HIS A 49 -5.86 9.47 0.16
CA HIS A 49 -6.06 8.06 -0.15
C HIS A 49 -7.53 7.65 0.05
N LYS A 50 -8.42 8.21 -0.76
CA LYS A 50 -9.86 7.92 -0.67
C LYS A 50 -10.45 7.60 -2.04
N ALA A 51 -11.42 6.70 -2.09
CA ALA A 51 -12.15 6.38 -3.32
C ALA A 51 -12.70 7.63 -4.03
N ALA A 52 -13.12 8.66 -3.28
CA ALA A 52 -13.55 9.95 -3.81
C ALA A 52 -12.46 10.69 -4.62
N SER A 53 -11.17 10.39 -4.40
CA SER A 53 -10.06 10.97 -5.15
C SER A 53 -10.06 10.54 -6.61
N LEU A 54 -10.61 9.36 -6.93
CA LEU A 54 -10.76 8.89 -8.31
C LEU A 54 -11.69 9.78 -9.13
N TYR A 55 -12.74 10.32 -8.53
CA TYR A 55 -13.65 11.26 -9.20
C TYR A 55 -13.05 12.65 -9.41
N LYS A 56 -11.94 12.98 -8.75
CA LYS A 56 -11.18 14.21 -9.04
C LYS A 56 -10.28 14.06 -10.24
N ALA A 57 -9.81 12.85 -10.52
CA ALA A 57 -8.85 12.57 -11.58
C ALA A 57 -9.51 12.06 -12.86
N PHE A 58 -10.64 11.36 -12.77
CA PHE A 58 -11.27 10.67 -13.90
C PHE A 58 -12.76 10.98 -14.03
N PRO A 59 -13.31 10.84 -15.25
CA PRO A 59 -14.76 10.89 -15.47
C PRO A 59 -15.51 9.88 -14.61
N PRO A 60 -16.79 10.17 -14.23
CA PRO A 60 -17.55 9.30 -13.33
C PRO A 60 -17.65 7.84 -13.75
N ALA A 61 -17.79 7.57 -15.04
CA ALA A 61 -17.86 6.20 -15.56
C ALA A 61 -16.57 5.41 -15.30
N GLU A 62 -15.41 6.05 -15.52
CA GLU A 62 -14.10 5.44 -15.32
C GLU A 62 -13.79 5.29 -13.83
N ALA A 63 -14.00 6.33 -13.02
CA ALA A 63 -13.84 6.26 -11.58
C ALA A 63 -14.71 5.15 -10.97
N GLY A 64 -15.97 5.05 -11.39
CA GLY A 64 -16.88 4.00 -10.94
C GLY A 64 -16.44 2.60 -11.36
N ARG A 65 -15.90 2.43 -12.56
CA ARG A 65 -15.33 1.15 -13.03
C ARG A 65 -14.18 0.70 -12.13
N ILE A 66 -13.25 1.60 -11.83
CA ILE A 66 -12.09 1.30 -10.97
C ILE A 66 -12.58 0.96 -9.55
N ILE A 67 -13.44 1.79 -8.96
CA ILE A 67 -13.95 1.60 -7.59
C ILE A 67 -14.63 0.25 -7.43
N LYS A 68 -15.41 -0.21 -8.41
CA LYS A 68 -16.09 -1.51 -8.36
C LYS A 68 -15.13 -2.70 -8.21
N ARG A 69 -13.88 -2.54 -8.66
CA ARG A 69 -12.84 -3.56 -8.55
C ARG A 69 -12.08 -3.49 -7.23
N LEU A 70 -12.20 -2.39 -6.47
CA LEU A 70 -11.46 -2.19 -5.23
C LEU A 70 -12.26 -2.63 -4.01
N GLU A 71 -11.60 -3.32 -3.11
CA GLU A 71 -12.03 -3.58 -1.75
C GLU A 71 -10.97 -2.98 -0.82
N ILE A 72 -11.30 -1.82 -0.21
CA ILE A 72 -10.32 -1.00 0.49
C ILE A 72 -10.41 -1.22 1.99
N TYR A 73 -9.29 -1.57 2.61
CA TYR A 73 -9.11 -1.67 4.04
C TYR A 73 -8.07 -0.66 4.50
N TYR A 74 -8.37 0.05 5.58
CA TYR A 74 -7.46 1.01 6.17
C TYR A 74 -6.79 0.43 7.41
N THR A 75 -5.47 0.64 7.52
CA THR A 75 -4.75 0.29 8.74
C THR A 75 -5.23 1.14 9.93
N PRO A 76 -5.28 0.58 11.14
CA PRO A 76 -5.64 1.35 12.35
C PRO A 76 -4.67 2.50 12.59
N LYS A 77 -5.16 3.59 13.19
CA LYS A 77 -4.39 4.83 13.44
C LYS A 77 -3.04 4.62 14.17
N HIS A 78 -2.91 3.56 14.94
CA HIS A 78 -1.68 3.20 15.66
C HIS A 78 -1.16 1.80 15.27
N GLY A 79 -1.60 1.29 14.13
CA GLY A 79 -1.27 -0.04 13.63
C GLY A 79 -0.44 -0.01 12.35
N SER A 80 0.31 1.08 12.10
CA SER A 80 1.15 1.23 10.90
C SER A 80 2.20 0.12 10.77
N TRP A 81 2.65 -0.45 11.88
CA TRP A 81 3.53 -1.61 11.91
C TRP A 81 2.90 -2.89 11.32
N LEU A 82 1.59 -2.92 11.08
CA LEU A 82 0.88 -3.94 10.30
C LEU A 82 0.92 -3.65 8.79
N ASP A 83 1.36 -2.47 8.41
CA ASP A 83 1.47 -2.11 7.02
C ASP A 83 2.78 -2.67 6.44
N MET A 84 2.63 -3.73 5.67
CA MET A 84 3.76 -4.36 4.98
C MET A 84 4.49 -3.40 4.04
N ALA A 85 3.79 -2.40 3.51
CA ALA A 85 4.40 -1.37 2.68
C ALA A 85 5.43 -0.54 3.47
N GLU A 86 5.20 -0.26 4.76
CA GLU A 86 6.19 0.44 5.60
C GLU A 86 7.45 -0.41 5.82
N ILE A 87 7.29 -1.72 5.98
CA ILE A 87 8.43 -2.64 6.10
C ILE A 87 9.25 -2.62 4.81
N GLU A 88 8.61 -2.73 3.66
CA GLU A 88 9.27 -2.69 2.36
C GLU A 88 9.90 -1.33 2.04
N LEU A 89 9.28 -0.22 2.44
CA LEU A 89 9.87 1.10 2.36
C LEU A 89 11.17 1.19 3.17
N ASN A 90 11.25 0.55 4.32
CA ASN A 90 12.47 0.47 5.11
C ASN A 90 13.56 -0.37 4.41
N VAL A 91 13.19 -1.50 3.80
CA VAL A 91 14.11 -2.33 3.00
C VAL A 91 14.67 -1.52 1.83
N MET A 92 13.79 -0.92 1.03
CA MET A 92 14.15 -0.06 -0.09
C MET A 92 15.07 1.10 0.34
N THR A 93 14.74 1.76 1.46
CA THR A 93 15.55 2.86 1.99
C THR A 93 16.96 2.42 2.32
N ARG A 94 17.13 1.26 2.95
CA ARG A 94 18.45 0.72 3.31
C ARG A 94 19.24 0.27 2.08
N GLN A 95 18.60 -0.35 1.13
CA GLN A 95 19.25 -0.95 -0.04
C GLN A 95 19.53 0.08 -1.13
N CYS A 96 18.60 1.00 -1.38
CA CYS A 96 18.66 1.91 -2.52
C CYS A 96 18.86 3.38 -2.12
N LEU A 97 18.25 3.86 -1.04
CA LEU A 97 18.18 5.28 -0.69
C LEU A 97 19.13 5.69 0.45
N SER A 98 20.04 4.84 0.89
CA SER A 98 20.98 5.13 1.98
C SER A 98 22.05 6.18 1.64
N ARG A 99 22.12 6.63 0.39
CA ARG A 99 23.05 7.63 -0.14
C ARG A 99 22.30 8.86 -0.67
N ARG A 100 23.02 9.98 -0.78
CA ARG A 100 22.46 11.19 -1.40
C ARG A 100 22.25 10.95 -2.91
N ILE A 101 21.03 11.21 -3.38
CA ILE A 101 20.66 11.17 -4.79
C ILE A 101 20.34 12.61 -5.20
N ASP A 102 21.01 13.10 -6.21
CA ASP A 102 21.08 14.51 -6.59
C ASP A 102 19.95 14.94 -7.53
N THR A 103 19.37 14.02 -8.27
CA THR A 103 18.32 14.33 -9.26
C THR A 103 17.16 13.32 -9.22
N ILE A 104 15.96 13.80 -9.61
CA ILE A 104 14.76 12.96 -9.73
C ILE A 104 14.98 11.87 -10.80
N ALA A 105 15.66 12.19 -11.89
CA ALA A 105 15.94 11.21 -12.94
C ALA A 105 16.79 10.05 -12.41
N ARG A 106 17.84 10.37 -11.64
CA ARG A 106 18.69 9.35 -11.00
C ARG A 106 17.89 8.54 -9.98
N LEU A 107 17.06 9.19 -9.17
CA LEU A 107 16.18 8.50 -8.23
C LEU A 107 15.26 7.50 -8.93
N LYS A 108 14.62 7.90 -10.03
CA LYS A 108 13.75 7.01 -10.83
C LYS A 108 14.53 5.79 -11.36
N ASN A 109 15.74 5.99 -11.87
CA ASN A 109 16.57 4.91 -12.39
C ASN A 109 17.00 3.93 -11.29
N GLU A 110 17.41 4.44 -10.13
CA GLU A 110 17.82 3.60 -8.98
C GLU A 110 16.64 2.77 -8.45
N LEU A 111 15.46 3.39 -8.32
CA LEU A 111 14.26 2.70 -7.87
C LEU A 111 13.76 1.67 -8.89
N SER A 112 13.82 1.96 -10.17
CA SER A 112 13.45 1.02 -11.23
C SER A 112 14.39 -0.19 -11.27
N ALA A 113 15.70 0.03 -11.08
CA ALA A 113 16.69 -1.05 -10.98
C ALA A 113 16.43 -1.92 -9.75
N TRP A 114 16.18 -1.29 -8.59
CA TRP A 114 15.85 -1.99 -7.35
C TRP A 114 14.55 -2.81 -7.49
N GLU A 115 13.50 -2.21 -8.06
CA GLU A 115 12.21 -2.89 -8.31
C GLU A 115 12.40 -4.13 -9.19
N THR A 116 13.17 -3.99 -10.27
CA THR A 116 13.43 -5.07 -11.21
C THR A 116 14.18 -6.23 -10.54
N GLU A 117 15.20 -5.94 -9.77
CA GLU A 117 15.99 -6.95 -9.05
C GLU A 117 15.16 -7.61 -7.94
N HIS A 118 14.44 -6.82 -7.16
CA HIS A 118 13.62 -7.30 -6.06
C HIS A 118 12.45 -8.18 -6.54
N ASN A 119 11.81 -7.80 -7.64
CA ASN A 119 10.74 -8.58 -8.25
C ASN A 119 11.23 -9.88 -8.90
N ARG A 120 12.49 -9.92 -9.39
CA ARG A 120 13.09 -11.16 -9.91
C ARG A 120 13.28 -12.22 -8.84
N ASP A 121 13.60 -11.81 -7.63
CA ASP A 121 13.83 -12.71 -6.50
C ASP A 121 12.53 -13.25 -5.89
N GLU A 122 11.36 -12.76 -6.34
CA GLU A 122 10.01 -13.16 -5.89
C GLU A 122 9.92 -13.32 -4.36
N ALA A 123 10.54 -12.38 -3.62
CA ALA A 123 10.61 -12.43 -2.16
C ALA A 123 9.22 -12.32 -1.55
N LYS A 124 8.58 -13.48 -1.34
CA LYS A 124 7.25 -13.56 -0.73
C LYS A 124 7.36 -13.32 0.76
N ILE A 125 6.44 -12.54 1.30
CA ILE A 125 6.36 -12.35 2.74
C ILE A 125 5.76 -13.60 3.38
N GLN A 126 6.52 -14.24 4.26
CA GLN A 126 6.01 -15.28 5.16
C GLN A 126 5.44 -14.60 6.39
N TRP A 127 4.12 -14.42 6.39
CA TRP A 127 3.43 -13.77 7.49
C TRP A 127 3.24 -14.75 8.66
N HIS A 128 4.00 -14.57 9.72
CA HIS A 128 3.90 -15.39 10.93
C HIS A 128 2.94 -14.83 12.00
N PHE A 129 2.48 -13.57 11.79
CA PHE A 129 1.62 -12.88 12.74
C PHE A 129 0.17 -13.35 12.63
N GLN A 130 -0.36 -13.93 13.69
CA GLN A 130 -1.71 -14.50 13.75
C GLN A 130 -2.69 -13.58 14.49
N THR A 131 -3.99 -13.88 14.38
CA THR A 131 -5.04 -13.12 15.07
C THR A 131 -4.85 -13.09 16.59
N GLY A 132 -4.27 -14.15 17.20
CA GLY A 132 -3.89 -14.19 18.61
C GLY A 132 -2.88 -13.11 18.96
N ASP A 133 -1.79 -13.04 18.19
CA ASP A 133 -0.72 -12.05 18.39
C ASP A 133 -1.25 -10.61 18.21
N ALA A 134 -2.18 -10.42 17.25
CA ALA A 134 -2.85 -9.15 17.07
C ALA A 134 -3.65 -8.73 18.29
N ARG A 135 -4.40 -9.65 18.89
CA ARG A 135 -5.20 -9.37 20.08
C ARG A 135 -4.34 -8.98 21.28
N GLU A 136 -3.20 -9.64 21.48
CA GLU A 136 -2.27 -9.29 22.56
C GLU A 136 -1.63 -7.91 22.32
N LYS A 137 -1.09 -7.67 21.14
CA LYS A 137 -0.42 -6.41 20.80
C LYS A 137 -1.36 -5.22 20.71
N LEU A 138 -2.60 -5.44 20.33
CA LEU A 138 -3.62 -4.40 20.17
C LEU A 138 -4.60 -4.33 21.35
N ILE A 139 -4.29 -4.97 22.47
CA ILE A 139 -5.20 -5.07 23.63
C ILE A 139 -5.68 -3.69 24.14
N SER A 140 -4.82 -2.67 24.02
CA SER A 140 -5.16 -1.29 24.38
C SER A 140 -6.21 -0.64 23.45
N LEU A 141 -6.45 -1.21 22.27
CA LEU A 141 -7.44 -0.71 21.30
C LEU A 141 -8.80 -1.41 21.46
N TYR A 142 -8.85 -2.51 22.21
CA TYR A 142 -10.11 -3.20 22.49
C TYR A 142 -10.74 -2.66 23.77
N PRO A 143 -12.04 -2.38 23.77
CA PRO A 143 -12.74 -1.99 25.00
C PRO A 143 -12.69 -3.13 26.01
N ILE A 144 -12.34 -2.81 27.25
CA ILE A 144 -12.44 -3.76 28.37
C ILE A 144 -13.93 -3.97 28.65
N ILE A 145 -14.48 -5.10 28.19
CA ILE A 145 -15.85 -5.48 28.54
C ILE A 145 -15.78 -6.05 29.95
N SER A 146 -16.05 -5.23 30.95
CA SER A 146 -16.30 -5.67 32.30
C SER A 146 -17.72 -6.28 32.34
N PHE A 147 -17.80 -7.61 32.43
CA PHE A 147 -19.05 -8.26 32.77
C PHE A 147 -19.38 -7.90 34.21
N VAL A 148 -20.38 -7.08 34.41
CA VAL A 148 -21.00 -6.88 35.73
C VAL A 148 -21.81 -8.15 35.99
N THR A 149 -21.25 -9.06 36.80
CA THR A 149 -22.02 -10.17 37.38
C THR A 149 -22.95 -9.58 38.43
N SER A 150 -24.26 -9.60 38.15
CA SER A 150 -25.35 -9.33 39.10
C SER A 150 -25.47 -10.47 40.07
#